data_4d2a651c58043a2f4079a805fd605bc2
#
_entry.id   4d2a651c58043a2f4079a805fd605bc2
#
_cell.length_a   1.000
_cell.length_b   1.000
_cell.length_c   1.000
_cell.angle_alpha   90.00
_cell.angle_beta   90.00
_cell.angle_gamma   90.00
#
_symmetry.space_group_name_H-M   'P 1'
#
loop_
_entity.id
_entity.type
_entity.pdbx_description
1 polymer ?
#
loop_
_entity_poly.entity_id
_entity_poly.type
_entity_poly.pdbx_seq_one_letter_code
_entity_poly.pdbx_strand_id
1 'polypeptide(L)'
;MNRNDTNHNQVDEDSKMKSQMEKMVNSYDSYMKKITLGREKSLRRMTVNLAQVKSGDCVLEVGCGTGTLTLAAKQQAGQSGKVFGIDVIPEMIKLSKQKAAQARLDVTFQSGSIENIPFPENQFDVVMCSFMIFHMSEEVRRKGIAEIYRVLKPQGRLMVLDLALPAHGVSRAISKVLFKFMLKHDLKELLPVMESSGFSGIQISQVKFRVFGFSLLSYVCGSK
;
A
#
# COMPACT_ATOMS: atom_id res chain seq x y z
N MET A 1 -28.00 -16.46 8.31
CA MET A 1 -27.48 -15.14 7.90
C MET A 1 -27.00 -15.29 6.46
N ASN A 2 -27.70 -14.66 5.51
CA ASN A 2 -27.54 -14.93 4.06
C ASN A 2 -26.25 -14.32 3.52
N ARG A 3 -25.48 -15.08 2.72
CA ARG A 3 -24.28 -14.61 2.00
C ARG A 3 -24.51 -13.37 1.13
N ASN A 4 -25.74 -13.11 0.72
CA ASN A 4 -26.10 -11.94 -0.08
C ASN A 4 -26.13 -10.62 0.71
N ASP A 5 -26.46 -10.65 2.01
CA ASP A 5 -26.51 -9.44 2.85
C ASP A 5 -25.11 -8.93 3.24
N THR A 6 -24.14 -9.85 3.36
CA THR A 6 -22.73 -9.48 3.62
C THR A 6 -22.06 -8.85 2.41
N ASN A 7 -22.39 -9.29 1.20
CA ASN A 7 -21.78 -8.74 -0.03
C ASN A 7 -22.29 -7.33 -0.35
N HIS A 8 -23.57 -7.03 -0.08
CA HIS A 8 -24.14 -5.68 -0.30
C HIS A 8 -23.56 -4.64 0.64
N ASN A 9 -23.36 -4.99 1.92
CA ASN A 9 -22.77 -4.09 2.91
C ASN A 9 -21.29 -3.81 2.63
N GLN A 10 -20.53 -4.75 2.06
CA GLN A 10 -19.12 -4.60 1.76
C GLN A 10 -18.86 -3.72 0.52
N VAL A 11 -19.65 -3.86 -0.53
CA VAL A 11 -19.58 -2.98 -1.73
C VAL A 11 -19.90 -1.52 -1.36
N ASP A 12 -20.81 -1.31 -0.41
CA ASP A 12 -21.18 0.03 0.09
C ASP A 12 -20.03 0.64 0.95
N GLU A 13 -19.27 -0.18 1.69
CA GLU A 13 -18.09 0.28 2.46
C GLU A 13 -16.93 0.69 1.54
N ASP A 14 -16.61 -0.06 0.49
CA ASP A 14 -15.57 0.26 -0.48
C ASP A 14 -15.90 1.57 -1.24
N SER A 15 -17.17 1.75 -1.64
CA SER A 15 -17.69 2.99 -2.24
C SER A 15 -17.58 4.19 -1.32
N LYS A 16 -17.94 4.03 -0.05
CA LYS A 16 -17.84 5.10 0.97
C LYS A 16 -16.40 5.50 1.21
N MET A 17 -15.50 4.52 1.28
CA MET A 17 -14.08 4.79 1.46
C MET A 17 -13.51 5.59 0.28
N LYS A 18 -13.82 5.18 -0.96
CA LYS A 18 -13.41 5.91 -2.17
C LYS A 18 -13.89 7.35 -2.12
N SER A 19 -15.18 7.58 -1.81
CA SER A 19 -15.75 8.95 -1.69
C SER A 19 -15.09 9.78 -0.58
N GLN A 20 -14.71 9.18 0.54
CA GLN A 20 -13.96 9.88 1.59
C GLN A 20 -12.56 10.28 1.13
N MET A 21 -11.86 9.38 0.43
CA MET A 21 -10.53 9.67 -0.11
C MET A 21 -10.57 10.74 -1.20
N GLU A 22 -11.58 10.74 -2.07
CA GLU A 22 -11.80 11.82 -3.05
C GLU A 22 -11.92 13.20 -2.40
N LYS A 23 -12.66 13.31 -1.29
CA LYS A 23 -12.78 14.56 -0.50
C LYS A 23 -11.46 14.97 0.17
N MET A 24 -10.59 14.03 0.47
CA MET A 24 -9.32 14.27 1.14
C MET A 24 -8.15 14.56 0.18
N VAL A 25 -8.31 14.42 -1.12
CA VAL A 25 -7.23 14.53 -2.11
C VAL A 25 -6.34 15.77 -1.88
N ASN A 26 -6.95 16.95 -1.78
CA ASN A 26 -6.23 18.21 -1.61
C ASN A 26 -5.54 18.38 -0.24
N SER A 27 -5.98 17.66 0.77
CA SER A 27 -5.46 17.72 2.15
C SER A 27 -4.59 16.52 2.51
N TYR A 28 -4.52 15.51 1.64
CA TYR A 28 -3.87 14.22 1.93
C TYR A 28 -2.41 14.37 2.37
N ASP A 29 -1.62 15.15 1.64
CA ASP A 29 -0.20 15.36 1.99
C ASP A 29 -0.06 16.09 3.33
N SER A 30 -0.91 17.07 3.60
CA SER A 30 -0.93 17.77 4.89
C SER A 30 -1.33 16.85 6.03
N TYR A 31 -2.28 15.95 5.79
CA TYR A 31 -2.68 14.90 6.72
C TYR A 31 -1.51 13.94 6.99
N MET A 32 -0.88 13.41 5.94
CA MET A 32 0.29 12.53 6.06
C MET A 32 1.44 13.20 6.80
N LYS A 33 1.72 14.47 6.52
CA LYS A 33 2.73 15.25 7.25
C LYS A 33 2.42 15.36 8.74
N LYS A 34 1.14 15.58 9.11
CA LYS A 34 0.71 15.67 10.51
C LYS A 34 0.84 14.32 11.22
N ILE A 35 0.31 13.23 10.66
CA ILE A 35 0.34 11.90 11.32
C ILE A 35 1.75 11.32 11.41
N THR A 36 2.67 11.71 10.51
CA THR A 36 4.08 11.30 10.56
C THR A 36 4.96 12.27 11.35
N LEU A 37 4.39 13.33 11.94
CA LEU A 37 5.11 14.41 12.61
C LEU A 37 6.20 15.03 11.70
N GLY A 38 5.87 15.25 10.44
CA GLY A 38 6.81 15.78 9.43
C GLY A 38 7.86 14.80 8.91
N ARG A 39 7.84 13.52 9.36
CA ARG A 39 8.82 12.49 9.02
C ARG A 39 8.41 11.62 7.83
N GLU A 40 7.49 12.09 7.00
CA GLU A 40 6.99 11.33 5.85
C GLU A 40 8.11 10.85 4.92
N LYS A 41 9.08 11.71 4.58
CA LYS A 41 10.22 11.32 3.74
C LYS A 41 11.02 10.15 4.33
N SER A 42 11.19 10.13 5.66
CA SER A 42 11.86 9.02 6.35
C SER A 42 11.04 7.74 6.27
N LEU A 43 9.72 7.84 6.45
CA LEU A 43 8.80 6.71 6.31
C LEU A 43 8.87 6.13 4.89
N ARG A 44 8.78 6.97 3.83
CA ARG A 44 8.83 6.50 2.44
C ARG A 44 10.15 5.80 2.11
N ARG A 45 11.28 6.37 2.54
CA ARG A 45 12.60 5.74 2.35
C ARG A 45 12.67 4.39 3.06
N MET A 46 12.20 4.31 4.30
CA MET A 46 12.14 3.07 5.04
C MET A 46 11.26 2.03 4.32
N THR A 47 10.10 2.42 3.80
CA THR A 47 9.20 1.54 3.05
C THR A 47 9.88 0.97 1.82
N VAL A 48 10.58 1.80 1.04
CA VAL A 48 11.35 1.37 -0.14
C VAL A 48 12.46 0.37 0.24
N ASN A 49 13.15 0.62 1.38
CA ASN A 49 14.17 -0.32 1.88
C ASN A 49 13.57 -1.66 2.32
N LEU A 50 12.40 -1.65 2.98
CA LEU A 50 11.68 -2.88 3.34
C LEU A 50 11.23 -3.68 2.11
N ALA A 51 10.83 -2.99 1.05
CA ALA A 51 10.53 -3.58 -0.25
C ALA A 51 11.79 -4.09 -0.99
N GLN A 52 13.00 -3.80 -0.46
CA GLN A 52 14.29 -4.17 -1.03
C GLN A 52 14.43 -3.72 -2.50
N VAL A 53 13.93 -2.53 -2.84
CA VAL A 53 14.09 -1.99 -4.19
C VAL A 53 15.56 -1.79 -4.51
N LYS A 54 16.00 -2.33 -5.65
CA LYS A 54 17.37 -2.27 -6.15
C LYS A 54 17.47 -1.37 -7.37
N SER A 55 18.68 -0.92 -7.67
CA SER A 55 18.95 -0.21 -8.92
C SER A 55 18.59 -1.08 -10.12
N GLY A 56 17.86 -0.52 -11.07
CA GLY A 56 17.38 -1.21 -12.27
C GLY A 56 16.06 -1.96 -12.13
N ASP A 57 15.50 -2.10 -10.91
CA ASP A 57 14.22 -2.80 -10.71
C ASP A 57 13.08 -2.13 -11.49
N CYS A 58 12.15 -2.97 -11.96
CA CYS A 58 10.83 -2.57 -12.44
C CYS A 58 9.85 -2.65 -11.25
N VAL A 59 9.37 -1.51 -10.79
CA VAL A 59 8.59 -1.37 -9.55
C VAL A 59 7.19 -0.88 -9.84
N LEU A 60 6.18 -1.48 -9.20
CA LEU A 60 4.80 -0.99 -9.20
C LEU A 60 4.39 -0.62 -7.77
N GLU A 61 3.80 0.56 -7.60
CA GLU A 61 3.01 0.88 -6.41
C GLU A 61 1.52 0.81 -6.75
N VAL A 62 0.77 -0.02 -6.02
CA VAL A 62 -0.68 -0.13 -6.10
C VAL A 62 -1.30 0.71 -4.98
N GLY A 63 -2.26 1.58 -5.35
CA GLY A 63 -2.79 2.61 -4.45
C GLY A 63 -1.76 3.71 -4.17
N CYS A 64 -1.18 4.27 -5.23
CA CYS A 64 -0.05 5.19 -5.12
C CYS A 64 -0.42 6.57 -4.52
N GLY A 65 -1.72 6.89 -4.44
CA GLY A 65 -2.19 8.18 -3.95
C GLY A 65 -1.50 9.34 -4.66
N THR A 66 -0.95 10.27 -3.89
CA THR A 66 -0.22 11.43 -4.44
C THR A 66 1.21 11.12 -4.92
N GLY A 67 1.61 9.85 -4.98
CA GLY A 67 2.85 9.38 -5.59
C GLY A 67 4.12 9.53 -4.75
N THR A 68 4.04 9.94 -3.48
CA THR A 68 5.24 10.23 -2.69
C THR A 68 6.12 9.01 -2.44
N LEU A 69 5.53 7.80 -2.28
CA LEU A 69 6.29 6.56 -2.15
C LEU A 69 6.83 6.10 -3.51
N THR A 70 6.04 6.22 -4.59
CA THR A 70 6.47 5.90 -5.96
C THR A 70 7.70 6.72 -6.36
N LEU A 71 7.71 8.02 -6.04
CA LEU A 71 8.87 8.89 -6.30
C LEU A 71 10.10 8.47 -5.48
N ALA A 72 9.91 8.06 -4.23
CA ALA A 72 11.00 7.51 -3.41
C ALA A 72 11.54 6.20 -3.98
N ALA A 73 10.67 5.34 -4.50
CA ALA A 73 11.07 4.11 -5.20
C ALA A 73 11.88 4.42 -6.47
N LYS A 74 11.48 5.42 -7.25
CA LYS A 74 12.25 5.85 -8.44
C LYS A 74 13.64 6.36 -8.08
N GLN A 75 13.77 7.12 -7.00
CA GLN A 75 15.08 7.56 -6.51
C GLN A 75 15.99 6.38 -6.15
N GLN A 76 15.44 5.32 -5.57
CA GLN A 76 16.17 4.11 -5.20
C GLN A 76 16.50 3.24 -6.42
N ALA A 77 15.52 3.05 -7.32
CA ALA A 77 15.68 2.25 -8.55
C ALA A 77 16.65 2.92 -9.56
N GLY A 78 16.90 4.21 -9.42
CA GLY A 78 17.84 4.95 -10.25
C GLY A 78 17.34 5.21 -11.67
N GLN A 79 18.25 5.64 -12.54
CA GLN A 79 17.90 6.00 -13.92
C GLN A 79 17.43 4.80 -14.74
N SER A 80 18.09 3.65 -14.60
CA SER A 80 17.77 2.40 -15.32
C SER A 80 16.49 1.72 -14.83
N GLY A 81 16.05 1.99 -13.59
CA GLY A 81 14.82 1.42 -13.05
C GLY A 81 13.57 2.04 -13.67
N LYS A 82 12.54 1.22 -13.86
CA LYS A 82 11.21 1.65 -14.33
C LYS A 82 10.24 1.61 -13.18
N VAL A 83 9.55 2.72 -12.91
CA VAL A 83 8.64 2.80 -11.76
C VAL A 83 7.27 3.28 -12.20
N PHE A 84 6.26 2.57 -11.72
CA PHE A 84 4.86 2.76 -12.05
C PHE A 84 4.04 2.96 -10.79
N GLY A 85 3.00 3.78 -10.88
CA GLY A 85 2.00 3.93 -9.82
C GLY A 85 0.59 3.87 -10.37
N ILE A 86 -0.28 3.10 -9.72
CA ILE A 86 -1.71 3.08 -10.05
C ILE A 86 -2.56 3.48 -8.85
N ASP A 87 -3.65 4.17 -9.13
CA ASP A 87 -4.68 4.52 -8.15
C ASP A 87 -6.05 4.58 -8.82
N VAL A 88 -7.10 4.29 -8.06
CA VAL A 88 -8.48 4.33 -8.57
C VAL A 88 -9.06 5.75 -8.61
N ILE A 89 -8.37 6.73 -8.00
CA ILE A 89 -8.81 8.13 -7.88
C ILE A 89 -8.05 8.98 -8.90
N PRO A 90 -8.72 9.48 -9.96
CA PRO A 90 -8.05 10.24 -11.03
C PRO A 90 -7.33 11.51 -10.53
N GLU A 91 -7.85 12.16 -9.51
CA GLU A 91 -7.27 13.35 -8.89
C GLU A 91 -5.95 13.05 -8.21
N MET A 92 -5.81 11.87 -7.56
CA MET A 92 -4.55 11.39 -7.00
C MET A 92 -3.50 11.20 -8.11
N ILE A 93 -3.90 10.58 -9.23
CA ILE A 93 -3.03 10.41 -10.40
C ILE A 93 -2.61 11.75 -10.99
N LYS A 94 -3.51 12.74 -11.05
CA LYS A 94 -3.17 14.10 -11.49
C LYS A 94 -2.09 14.71 -10.60
N LEU A 95 -2.25 14.64 -9.28
CA LEU A 95 -1.28 15.17 -8.32
C LEU A 95 0.05 14.43 -8.37
N SER A 96 0.03 13.10 -8.50
CA SER A 96 1.26 12.30 -8.60
C SER A 96 2.08 12.66 -9.84
N LYS A 97 1.43 12.85 -11.00
CA LYS A 97 2.09 13.34 -12.24
C LYS A 97 2.71 14.72 -12.06
N GLN A 98 2.00 15.65 -11.41
CA GLN A 98 2.53 16.98 -11.13
C GLN A 98 3.79 16.93 -10.25
N LYS A 99 3.77 16.08 -9.20
CA LYS A 99 4.93 15.91 -8.32
C LYS A 99 6.12 15.26 -9.04
N ALA A 100 5.88 14.27 -9.91
CA ALA A 100 6.93 13.66 -10.72
C ALA A 100 7.60 14.69 -11.63
N ALA A 101 6.81 15.53 -12.32
CA ALA A 101 7.31 16.60 -13.14
C ALA A 101 8.13 17.64 -12.34
N GLN A 102 7.64 18.06 -11.18
CA GLN A 102 8.36 18.97 -10.27
C GLN A 102 9.69 18.37 -9.78
N ALA A 103 9.70 17.08 -9.49
CA ALA A 103 10.88 16.34 -9.04
C ALA A 103 11.83 15.98 -10.21
N ARG A 104 11.43 16.17 -11.46
CA ARG A 104 12.14 15.75 -12.68
C ARG A 104 12.46 14.24 -12.66
N LEU A 105 11.50 13.45 -12.18
CA LEU A 105 11.61 11.99 -12.13
C LEU A 105 10.72 11.36 -13.19
N ASP A 106 11.28 10.46 -13.98
CA ASP A 106 10.54 9.68 -14.97
C ASP A 106 9.81 8.52 -14.27
N VAL A 107 8.52 8.72 -14.02
CA VAL A 107 7.60 7.78 -13.38
C VAL A 107 6.29 7.75 -14.16
N THR A 108 5.78 6.56 -14.43
CA THR A 108 4.49 6.39 -15.10
C THR A 108 3.37 6.25 -14.08
N PHE A 109 2.41 7.17 -14.12
CA PHE A 109 1.19 7.11 -13.30
C PHE A 109 -0.04 6.95 -14.18
N GLN A 110 -0.93 6.03 -13.82
CA GLN A 110 -2.19 5.82 -14.53
C GLN A 110 -3.30 5.35 -13.58
N SER A 111 -4.55 5.56 -13.98
CA SER A 111 -5.68 5.01 -13.24
C SER A 111 -5.72 3.48 -13.37
N GLY A 112 -6.01 2.80 -12.26
CA GLY A 112 -6.09 1.34 -12.24
C GLY A 112 -6.58 0.84 -10.89
N SER A 113 -7.27 -0.32 -10.92
CA SER A 113 -7.72 -1.03 -9.72
C SER A 113 -6.78 -2.17 -9.38
N ILE A 114 -6.66 -2.47 -8.08
CA ILE A 114 -5.95 -3.66 -7.60
C ILE A 114 -6.60 -4.96 -8.09
N GLU A 115 -7.91 -4.97 -8.33
CA GLU A 115 -8.66 -6.15 -8.81
C GLU A 115 -8.44 -6.47 -10.29
N ASN A 116 -7.91 -5.51 -11.05
CA ASN A 116 -7.59 -5.65 -12.46
C ASN A 116 -6.41 -4.71 -12.78
N ILE A 117 -5.22 -5.16 -12.44
CA ILE A 117 -3.99 -4.37 -12.62
C ILE A 117 -3.69 -4.25 -14.12
N PRO A 118 -3.65 -3.02 -14.70
CA PRO A 118 -3.56 -2.80 -16.15
C PRO A 118 -2.15 -3.00 -16.71
N PHE A 119 -1.53 -4.12 -16.33
CA PHE A 119 -0.19 -4.53 -16.78
C PHE A 119 -0.17 -6.02 -17.08
N PRO A 120 0.69 -6.48 -17.99
CA PRO A 120 0.85 -7.90 -18.29
C PRO A 120 1.43 -8.67 -17.10
N GLU A 121 1.31 -9.99 -17.17
CA GLU A 121 1.95 -10.90 -16.22
C GLU A 121 3.48 -10.79 -16.25
N ASN A 122 4.12 -11.11 -15.13
CA ASN A 122 5.58 -11.23 -15.02
C ASN A 122 6.36 -9.96 -15.44
N GLN A 123 5.81 -8.77 -15.12
CA GLN A 123 6.44 -7.49 -15.50
C GLN A 123 7.29 -6.89 -14.38
N PHE A 124 6.91 -7.05 -13.10
CA PHE A 124 7.50 -6.31 -12.00
C PHE A 124 8.44 -7.15 -11.15
N ASP A 125 9.58 -6.56 -10.78
CA ASP A 125 10.51 -7.13 -9.80
C ASP A 125 9.99 -6.90 -8.37
N VAL A 126 9.31 -5.77 -8.16
CA VAL A 126 8.72 -5.38 -6.87
C VAL A 126 7.33 -4.81 -7.05
N VAL A 127 6.38 -5.25 -6.23
CA VAL A 127 5.10 -4.57 -6.02
C VAL A 127 5.02 -4.09 -4.59
N MET A 128 4.61 -2.83 -4.41
CA MET A 128 4.42 -2.20 -3.10
C MET A 128 2.98 -1.76 -2.94
N CYS A 129 2.44 -1.94 -1.73
CA CYS A 129 1.17 -1.36 -1.28
C CYS A 129 1.38 -0.68 0.07
N SER A 130 0.93 0.56 0.24
CA SER A 130 1.04 1.24 1.53
C SER A 130 -0.24 1.97 1.91
N PHE A 131 -0.73 1.71 3.13
CA PHE A 131 -1.93 2.34 3.71
C PHE A 131 -3.21 2.21 2.87
N MET A 132 -3.37 1.06 2.19
CA MET A 132 -4.44 0.87 1.23
C MET A 132 -5.24 -0.43 1.48
N ILE A 133 -4.56 -1.54 1.70
CA ILE A 133 -5.17 -2.90 1.68
C ILE A 133 -6.20 -3.10 2.78
N PHE A 134 -6.04 -2.45 3.93
CA PHE A 134 -6.96 -2.60 5.07
C PHE A 134 -8.32 -1.92 4.90
N HIS A 135 -8.43 -1.03 3.95
CA HIS A 135 -9.69 -0.36 3.66
C HIS A 135 -10.58 -1.16 2.70
N MET A 136 -10.08 -2.29 2.20
CA MET A 136 -10.75 -3.10 1.19
C MET A 136 -11.49 -4.28 1.80
N SER A 137 -12.59 -4.67 1.16
CA SER A 137 -13.30 -5.90 1.49
C SER A 137 -12.41 -7.13 1.29
N GLU A 138 -12.75 -8.24 1.94
CA GLU A 138 -12.01 -9.51 1.81
C GLU A 138 -11.95 -9.99 0.36
N GLU A 139 -13.05 -9.84 -0.38
CA GLU A 139 -13.12 -10.23 -1.79
C GLU A 139 -12.14 -9.41 -2.66
N VAL A 140 -12.12 -8.08 -2.47
CA VAL A 140 -11.19 -7.19 -3.18
C VAL A 140 -9.75 -7.51 -2.81
N ARG A 141 -9.45 -7.77 -1.53
CA ARG A 141 -8.11 -8.20 -1.09
C ARG A 141 -7.68 -9.49 -1.77
N ARG A 142 -8.56 -10.49 -1.82
CA ARG A 142 -8.26 -11.78 -2.44
C ARG A 142 -7.97 -11.65 -3.93
N LYS A 143 -8.83 -10.94 -4.68
CA LYS A 143 -8.61 -10.66 -6.10
C LYS A 143 -7.32 -9.85 -6.32
N GLY A 144 -7.11 -8.83 -5.50
CA GLY A 144 -5.96 -7.95 -5.63
C GLY A 144 -4.64 -8.65 -5.36
N ILE A 145 -4.55 -9.51 -4.36
CA ILE A 145 -3.33 -10.30 -4.09
C ILE A 145 -3.04 -11.28 -5.25
N ALA A 146 -4.07 -11.89 -5.84
CA ALA A 146 -3.92 -12.74 -7.03
C ALA A 146 -3.40 -11.94 -8.25
N GLU A 147 -3.94 -10.73 -8.47
CA GLU A 147 -3.47 -9.83 -9.55
C GLU A 147 -2.03 -9.35 -9.31
N ILE A 148 -1.67 -9.02 -8.08
CA ILE A 148 -0.29 -8.70 -7.71
C ILE A 148 0.64 -9.89 -8.00
N TYR A 149 0.23 -11.10 -7.64
CA TYR A 149 0.99 -12.32 -7.96
C TYR A 149 1.14 -12.49 -9.47
N ARG A 150 0.08 -12.26 -10.25
CA ARG A 150 0.12 -12.34 -11.71
C ARG A 150 1.17 -11.43 -12.32
N VAL A 151 1.18 -10.15 -11.92
CA VAL A 151 2.07 -9.13 -12.53
C VAL A 151 3.51 -9.20 -12.03
N LEU A 152 3.77 -9.86 -10.89
CA LEU A 152 5.12 -10.10 -10.40
C LEU A 152 5.86 -11.11 -11.30
N LYS A 153 7.13 -10.84 -11.58
CA LYS A 153 8.05 -11.80 -12.18
C LYS A 153 8.27 -13.02 -11.27
N PRO A 154 8.69 -14.17 -11.79
CA PRO A 154 9.29 -15.21 -10.96
C PRO A 154 10.40 -14.63 -10.08
N GLN A 155 10.39 -14.95 -8.78
CA GLN A 155 11.26 -14.35 -7.74
C GLN A 155 10.99 -12.86 -7.46
N GLY A 156 9.97 -12.27 -8.08
CA GLY A 156 9.48 -10.93 -7.73
C GLY A 156 8.87 -10.92 -6.33
N ARG A 157 8.86 -9.76 -5.69
CA ARG A 157 8.47 -9.63 -4.27
C ARG A 157 7.37 -8.62 -4.06
N LEU A 158 6.43 -8.98 -3.21
CA LEU A 158 5.40 -8.09 -2.68
C LEU A 158 5.84 -7.54 -1.33
N MET A 159 5.60 -6.25 -1.09
CA MET A 159 5.67 -5.63 0.22
C MET A 159 4.39 -4.83 0.48
N VAL A 160 3.72 -5.14 1.58
CA VAL A 160 2.54 -4.41 2.08
C VAL A 160 2.90 -3.77 3.41
N LEU A 161 2.77 -2.45 3.51
CA LEU A 161 2.93 -1.69 4.74
C LEU A 161 1.60 -1.10 5.16
N ASP A 162 1.17 -1.34 6.40
CA ASP A 162 -0.06 -0.72 6.89
C ASP A 162 -0.06 -0.52 8.40
N LEU A 163 -1.13 0.11 8.89
CA LEU A 163 -1.34 0.28 10.31
C LEU A 163 -1.58 -1.07 10.99
N ALA A 164 -0.93 -1.28 12.12
CA ALA A 164 -1.13 -2.46 12.95
C ALA A 164 -1.12 -2.10 14.42
N LEU A 165 -1.92 -2.82 15.19
CA LEU A 165 -1.91 -2.68 16.64
C LEU A 165 -0.56 -3.14 17.21
N PRO A 166 -0.01 -2.44 18.22
CA PRO A 166 1.12 -2.93 18.97
C PRO A 166 0.85 -4.34 19.52
N ALA A 167 1.88 -5.18 19.52
CA ALA A 167 1.72 -6.60 19.87
C ALA A 167 1.20 -6.79 21.30
N HIS A 168 1.67 -5.98 22.28
CA HIS A 168 1.36 -6.16 23.69
C HIS A 168 1.32 -4.82 24.47
N GLY A 169 0.74 -4.84 25.69
CA GLY A 169 0.87 -3.81 26.69
C GLY A 169 -0.16 -2.67 26.62
N VAL A 170 0.03 -1.67 27.49
CA VAL A 170 -0.83 -0.48 27.62
C VAL A 170 -0.96 0.28 26.29
N SER A 171 0.10 0.28 25.49
CA SER A 171 0.09 0.87 24.16
C SER A 171 -0.96 0.28 23.23
N ARG A 172 -1.24 -1.03 23.33
CA ARG A 172 -2.29 -1.71 22.54
C ARG A 172 -3.69 -1.22 22.94
N ALA A 173 -3.94 -1.07 24.24
CA ALA A 173 -5.23 -0.58 24.74
C ALA A 173 -5.50 0.86 24.32
N ILE A 174 -4.51 1.74 24.47
CA ILE A 174 -4.57 3.14 24.05
C ILE A 174 -4.76 3.24 22.53
N SER A 175 -3.98 2.47 21.76
CA SER A 175 -4.10 2.47 20.29
C SER A 175 -5.45 1.97 19.81
N LYS A 176 -6.03 0.95 20.45
CA LYS A 176 -7.39 0.48 20.15
C LYS A 176 -8.43 1.58 20.32
N VAL A 177 -8.30 2.41 21.35
CA VAL A 177 -9.25 3.51 21.61
C VAL A 177 -9.04 4.66 20.62
N LEU A 178 -7.79 5.10 20.45
CA LEU A 178 -7.45 6.25 19.60
C LEU A 178 -7.62 5.98 18.10
N PHE A 179 -7.37 4.75 17.66
CA PHE A 179 -7.36 4.37 16.24
C PHE A 179 -8.45 3.34 15.91
N LYS A 180 -9.50 3.23 16.73
CA LYS A 180 -10.60 2.27 16.58
C LYS A 180 -11.18 2.23 15.14
N PHE A 181 -11.30 3.40 14.51
CA PHE A 181 -11.82 3.51 13.14
C PHE A 181 -10.82 3.19 12.03
N MET A 182 -9.51 3.23 12.33
CA MET A 182 -8.44 3.00 11.35
C MET A 182 -7.87 1.58 11.40
N LEU A 183 -8.16 0.83 12.46
CA LEU A 183 -7.59 -0.50 12.73
C LEU A 183 -8.69 -1.56 12.65
N LYS A 184 -9.41 -1.61 11.53
CA LYS A 184 -10.50 -2.58 11.32
C LYS A 184 -9.99 -4.02 11.11
N HIS A 185 -8.83 -4.20 10.52
CA HIS A 185 -8.26 -5.50 10.13
C HIS A 185 -6.83 -5.70 10.63
N ASP A 186 -6.39 -6.95 10.77
CA ASP A 186 -5.01 -7.32 11.12
C ASP A 186 -4.27 -7.77 9.86
N LEU A 187 -3.02 -7.28 9.67
CA LEU A 187 -2.13 -7.73 8.57
C LEU A 187 -1.99 -9.26 8.49
N LYS A 188 -2.18 -9.96 9.60
CA LYS A 188 -2.19 -11.42 9.64
C LYS A 188 -3.27 -12.04 8.77
N GLU A 189 -4.37 -11.32 8.51
CA GLU A 189 -5.44 -11.79 7.61
C GLU A 189 -4.97 -11.93 6.15
N LEU A 190 -3.88 -11.25 5.78
CA LEU A 190 -3.28 -11.40 4.44
C LEU A 190 -2.48 -12.71 4.28
N LEU A 191 -1.99 -13.30 5.36
CA LEU A 191 -1.11 -14.46 5.27
C LEU A 191 -1.77 -15.63 4.49
N PRO A 192 -2.98 -16.10 4.88
CA PRO A 192 -3.65 -17.18 4.15
C PRO A 192 -4.01 -16.78 2.71
N VAL A 193 -4.29 -15.50 2.45
CA VAL A 193 -4.60 -15.01 1.10
C VAL A 193 -3.36 -15.06 0.21
N MET A 194 -2.21 -14.65 0.75
CA MET A 194 -0.93 -14.73 0.03
C MET A 194 -0.51 -16.17 -0.23
N GLU A 195 -0.61 -17.05 0.78
CA GLU A 195 -0.31 -18.49 0.64
C GLU A 195 -1.18 -19.13 -0.45
N SER A 196 -2.49 -18.90 -0.41
CA SER A 196 -3.42 -19.45 -1.42
C SER A 196 -3.20 -18.88 -2.82
N SER A 197 -2.59 -17.70 -2.95
CA SER A 197 -2.21 -17.09 -4.22
C SER A 197 -0.85 -17.59 -4.75
N GLY A 198 -0.11 -18.39 -3.99
CA GLY A 198 1.17 -18.97 -4.41
C GLY A 198 2.42 -18.25 -3.89
N PHE A 199 2.29 -17.23 -3.04
CA PHE A 199 3.45 -16.58 -2.44
C PHE A 199 4.19 -17.52 -1.49
N SER A 200 5.52 -17.42 -1.49
CA SER A 200 6.44 -18.15 -0.62
C SER A 200 7.27 -17.18 0.25
N GLY A 201 7.94 -17.71 1.28
CA GLY A 201 8.79 -16.90 2.14
C GLY A 201 8.07 -15.76 2.86
N ILE A 202 6.77 -15.94 3.14
CA ILE A 202 5.93 -14.88 3.72
C ILE A 202 6.40 -14.55 5.13
N GLN A 203 6.66 -13.27 5.36
CA GLN A 203 7.11 -12.74 6.64
C GLN A 203 6.26 -11.53 7.05
N ILE A 204 5.91 -11.47 8.33
CA ILE A 204 5.25 -10.33 8.94
C ILE A 204 6.14 -9.78 10.06
N SER A 205 6.32 -8.46 10.09
CA SER A 205 7.13 -7.82 11.13
C SER A 205 6.62 -6.41 11.44
N GLN A 206 6.88 -5.99 12.68
CA GLN A 206 6.57 -4.64 13.12
C GLN A 206 7.69 -3.69 12.69
N VAL A 207 7.29 -2.52 12.23
CA VAL A 207 8.23 -1.49 11.77
C VAL A 207 8.69 -0.63 12.94
N LYS A 208 10.01 -0.36 13.03
CA LYS A 208 10.60 0.53 14.05
C LYS A 208 10.39 2.03 13.73
N PHE A 209 9.20 2.39 13.25
CA PHE A 209 8.80 3.79 13.04
C PHE A 209 7.81 4.20 14.13
N ARG A 210 8.27 5.07 15.04
CA ARG A 210 7.45 5.49 16.17
C ARG A 210 6.77 6.83 15.89
N VAL A 211 5.46 6.86 16.13
CA VAL A 211 4.63 8.08 16.13
C VAL A 211 4.06 8.20 17.54
N PHE A 212 4.23 9.34 18.21
CA PHE A 212 3.85 9.54 19.60
C PHE A 212 4.37 8.44 20.56
N GLY A 213 5.58 7.92 20.29
CA GLY A 213 6.18 6.85 21.09
C GLY A 213 5.72 5.44 20.75
N PHE A 214 4.71 5.25 19.90
CA PHE A 214 4.13 3.95 19.54
C PHE A 214 4.57 3.50 18.14
N SER A 215 4.90 2.22 17.99
CA SER A 215 5.06 1.56 16.69
C SER A 215 3.70 1.06 16.22
N LEU A 216 3.08 1.82 15.29
CA LEU A 216 1.74 1.56 14.77
C LEU A 216 1.78 0.98 13.36
N LEU A 217 2.94 0.59 12.86
CA LEU A 217 3.12 0.08 11.52
C LEU A 217 3.67 -1.33 11.55
N SER A 218 3.12 -2.17 10.69
CA SER A 218 3.68 -3.48 10.36
C SER A 218 3.77 -3.65 8.86
N TYR A 219 4.59 -4.58 8.41
CA TYR A 219 4.66 -4.95 7.01
C TYR A 219 4.58 -6.46 6.85
N VAL A 220 4.08 -6.87 5.70
CA VAL A 220 4.13 -8.24 5.21
C VAL A 220 4.90 -8.23 3.91
N CYS A 221 5.79 -9.20 3.71
CA CYS A 221 6.45 -9.44 2.44
C CYS A 221 6.36 -10.92 2.07
N GLY A 222 6.45 -11.20 0.77
CA GLY A 222 6.49 -12.55 0.21
C GLY A 222 7.01 -12.51 -1.23
N SER A 223 7.47 -13.65 -1.72
CA SER A 223 8.03 -13.80 -3.07
C SER A 223 7.16 -14.72 -3.94
N LYS A 224 7.10 -14.43 -5.24
CA LYS A 224 6.51 -15.31 -6.26
C LYS A 224 7.45 -16.44 -6.60
#